data_0c260e05b54ef658fd87ec70da86f179
#
_entry.id   0c260e05b54ef658fd87ec70da86f179
#
_cell.length_a   1.000
_cell.length_b   1.000
_cell.length_c   1.000
_cell.angle_alpha   90.00
_cell.angle_beta   90.00
_cell.angle_gamma   90.00
#
_symmetry.space_group_name_H-M   'P 1'
#
loop_
_entity.id
_entity.type
_entity.pdbx_description
1 polymer ?
#
loop_
_entity_poly.entity_id
_entity_poly.type
_entity_poly.pdbx_seq_one_letter_code
_entity_poly.pdbx_strand_id
1 'polypeptide(L)' 'MSSVNLANYIFEKIKQFEEDKVNYISSGNIKDMEEYRFVMGELSALRTLYDEIRKVLQSEGDFDE' A
#
# COMPACT_ATOMS: atom_id res chain seq x y z
N MET A 1 -2.96 18.64 12.18
CA MET A 1 -3.56 17.54 11.40
C MET A 1 -4.00 16.43 12.33
N SER A 2 -5.22 15.95 12.18
CA SER A 2 -5.72 14.87 13.02
C SER A 2 -5.15 13.52 12.56
N SER A 3 -5.22 12.52 13.44
CA SER A 3 -4.78 11.16 13.11
C SER A 3 -5.51 10.65 11.87
N VAL A 4 -6.81 10.95 11.77
CA VAL A 4 -7.62 10.49 10.64
C VAL A 4 -7.15 11.10 9.34
N ASN A 5 -6.84 12.40 9.35
CA ASN A 5 -6.36 13.09 8.14
C ASN A 5 -5.01 12.54 7.70
N LEU A 6 -4.12 12.30 8.65
CA LEU A 6 -2.81 11.73 8.33
C LEU A 6 -2.96 10.32 7.79
N ALA A 7 -3.82 9.52 8.41
CA ALA A 7 -4.05 8.16 7.96
C ALA A 7 -4.60 8.13 6.54
N ASN A 8 -5.56 9.01 6.24
CA ASN A 8 -6.13 9.07 4.91
C ASN A 8 -5.08 9.44 3.87
N TYR A 9 -4.19 10.37 4.21
CA TYR A 9 -3.10 10.74 3.31
C TYR A 9 -2.21 9.54 3.03
N ILE A 10 -1.83 8.81 4.08
CA ILE A 10 -0.97 7.64 3.93
C ILE A 10 -1.65 6.55 3.11
N PHE A 11 -2.94 6.30 3.38
CA PHE A 11 -3.69 5.30 2.61
C PHE A 11 -3.73 5.64 1.13
N GLU A 12 -3.93 6.92 0.81
CA GLU A 12 -3.93 7.35 -0.59
C GLU A 12 -2.58 7.13 -1.24
N LYS A 13 -1.51 7.40 -0.51
CA LYS A 13 -0.16 7.19 -1.04
C LYS A 13 0.12 5.72 -1.28
N ILE A 14 -0.27 4.87 -0.34
CA ILE A 14 -0.10 3.43 -0.50
C ILE A 14 -0.85 2.95 -1.74
N LYS A 15 -2.07 3.42 -1.92
CA LYS A 15 -2.88 3.05 -3.06
C LYS A 15 -2.24 3.47 -4.37
N GLN A 16 -1.69 4.69 -4.42
CA GLN A 16 -1.00 5.17 -5.61
C GLN A 16 0.21 4.31 -5.94
N PHE A 17 1.01 3.96 -4.92
CA PHE A 17 2.17 3.10 -5.11
C PHE A 17 1.76 1.72 -5.61
N GLU A 18 0.67 1.18 -5.07
CA GLU A 18 0.15 -0.11 -5.53
C GLU A 18 -0.26 -0.04 -7.00
N GLU A 19 -0.98 1.00 -7.36
CA GLU A 19 -1.44 1.17 -8.75
C GLU A 19 -0.26 1.29 -9.71
N ASP A 20 0.76 2.04 -9.32
CA ASP A 20 1.95 2.19 -10.15
C ASP A 20 2.62 0.85 -10.39
N LYS A 21 2.71 0.02 -9.36
CA LYS A 21 3.37 -1.28 -9.48
C LYS A 21 2.54 -2.26 -10.29
N VAL A 22 1.22 -2.24 -10.09
CA VAL A 22 0.33 -3.09 -10.89
C VAL A 22 0.42 -2.69 -12.36
N ASN A 23 0.42 -1.39 -12.64
CA ASN A 23 0.55 -0.91 -14.00
C ASN A 23 1.88 -1.31 -14.61
N TYR A 24 2.95 -1.25 -13.83
CA TYR A 24 4.27 -1.65 -14.30
C TYR A 24 4.28 -3.13 -14.72
N ILE A 25 3.70 -3.98 -13.87
CA ILE A 25 3.61 -5.41 -14.19
C ILE A 25 2.74 -5.65 -15.42
N SER A 26 1.59 -4.97 -15.47
CA SER A 26 0.60 -5.19 -16.54
C SER A 26 1.05 -4.68 -17.89
N SER A 27 1.95 -3.71 -17.92
CA SER A 27 2.36 -3.08 -19.17
C SER A 27 3.46 -3.84 -19.91
N GLY A 28 3.91 -4.95 -19.35
CA GLY A 28 4.94 -5.75 -20.00
C GLY A 28 6.35 -5.25 -19.78
N ASN A 29 6.55 -4.40 -18.78
CA ASN A 29 7.88 -3.87 -18.46
C ASN A 29 8.73 -4.84 -17.65
N ILE A 30 8.13 -5.88 -17.11
CA ILE A 30 8.86 -6.88 -16.33
C ILE A 30 9.78 -7.67 -17.26
N LYS A 31 11.05 -7.73 -16.91
CA LYS A 31 12.07 -8.36 -17.75
C LYS A 31 12.22 -9.85 -17.45
N ASP A 32 12.10 -10.23 -16.18
CA ASP A 32 12.34 -11.60 -15.79
C ASP A 32 11.62 -11.91 -14.48
N MET A 33 11.76 -13.14 -14.03
CA MET A 33 11.08 -13.62 -12.83
C MET A 33 11.62 -12.95 -11.57
N GLU A 34 12.90 -12.64 -11.55
CA GLU A 34 13.50 -11.95 -10.40
C GLU A 34 12.87 -10.59 -10.19
N GLU A 35 12.72 -9.84 -11.27
CA GLU A 35 12.08 -8.52 -11.20
C GLU A 35 10.63 -8.65 -10.79
N TYR A 36 9.92 -9.63 -11.32
CA TYR A 36 8.54 -9.88 -10.96
C TYR A 36 8.41 -10.12 -9.45
N ARG A 37 9.28 -10.97 -8.90
CA ARG A 37 9.22 -11.27 -7.48
C ARG A 37 9.54 -10.05 -6.63
N PHE A 38 10.48 -9.22 -7.09
CA PHE A 38 10.82 -8.00 -6.40
C PHE A 38 9.61 -7.07 -6.30
N VAL A 39 8.95 -6.85 -7.42
CA VAL A 39 7.79 -5.95 -7.46
C VAL A 39 6.64 -6.53 -6.63
N MET A 40 6.42 -7.85 -6.70
CA MET A 40 5.39 -8.48 -5.89
C MET A 40 5.70 -8.37 -4.40
N GLY A 41 6.98 -8.42 -4.04
CA GLY A 41 7.39 -8.20 -2.65
C GLY A 41 7.07 -6.79 -2.19
N GLU A 42 7.30 -5.81 -3.05
CA GLU A 42 6.95 -4.43 -2.73
C GLU A 42 5.44 -4.27 -2.54
N LEU A 43 4.64 -4.89 -3.40
CA LEU A 43 3.18 -4.86 -3.26
C LEU A 43 2.75 -5.50 -1.94
N SER A 44 3.35 -6.63 -1.60
CA SER A 44 3.03 -7.32 -0.36
C SER A 44 3.33 -6.45 0.85
N ALA A 45 4.47 -5.76 0.83
CA ALA A 45 4.86 -4.87 1.92
C ALA A 45 3.88 -3.71 2.07
N LEU A 46 3.43 -3.15 0.96
CA LEU A 46 2.47 -2.05 0.99
C LEU A 46 1.14 -2.50 1.59
N ARG A 47 0.68 -3.69 1.24
CA ARG A 47 -0.57 -4.22 1.78
C ARG A 47 -0.45 -4.51 3.26
N THR A 48 0.67 -5.05 3.68
CA THR A 48 0.92 -5.32 5.09
C THR A 48 0.91 -4.02 5.88
N LEU A 49 1.57 -2.99 5.37
CA LEU A 49 1.62 -1.70 6.03
C LEU A 49 0.22 -1.08 6.14
N TYR A 50 -0.54 -1.14 5.08
CA TYR A 50 -1.92 -0.65 5.09
C TYR A 50 -2.72 -1.29 6.22
N ASP A 51 -2.65 -2.62 6.30
CA ASP A 51 -3.39 -3.37 7.32
C ASP A 51 -2.94 -3.02 8.73
N GLU A 52 -1.63 -2.85 8.93
CA GLU A 52 -1.11 -2.52 10.25
C GLU A 52 -1.56 -1.15 10.73
N ILE A 53 -1.51 -0.17 9.84
CA ILE A 53 -1.95 1.18 10.18
C ILE A 53 -3.44 1.16 10.53
N ARG A 54 -4.20 0.43 9.75
CA ARG A 54 -5.64 0.33 9.94
C ARG A 54 -5.98 -0.27 11.32
N LYS A 55 -5.26 -1.32 11.70
CA LYS A 55 -5.45 -1.96 13.00
C LYS A 55 -5.19 -1.00 14.15
N VAL A 56 -4.12 -0.23 14.05
CA VAL A 56 -3.77 0.72 15.10
C VAL A 56 -4.85 1.77 15.26
N LEU A 57 -5.33 2.31 14.16
CA LEU A 57 -6.36 3.34 14.21
C LEU A 57 -7.67 2.83 14.78
N GLN A 58 -8.05 1.62 14.41
CA GLN A 58 -9.27 1.01 14.95
C GLN A 58 -9.13 0.75 16.44
N SER A 59 -7.97 0.32 16.87
CA SER A 59 -7.68 0.06 18.26
C SER A 59 -7.78 1.33 19.10
N GLU A 60 -7.40 2.47 18.53
CA GLU A 60 -7.44 3.75 19.22
C GLU A 60 -8.79 4.44 19.13
N GLY A 61 -9.67 3.93 18.27
CA GLY A 61 -10.98 4.55 18.10
C GLY A 61 -10.96 5.78 17.20
N ASP A 62 -9.85 6.06 16.56
CA ASP A 62 -9.72 7.22 15.69
C ASP A 62 -10.25 6.96 14.29
N PHE A 63 -10.39 5.72 13.95
CA PHE A 63 -10.78 5.33 12.60
C PHE A 63 -12.03 4.47 12.69
N ASP A 64 -13.11 4.99 12.18
CA ASP A 64 -14.40 4.33 12.27
C ASP A 64 -14.81 3.86 10.88
N GLU A 65 -15.10 2.59 10.77
CA GLU A 65 -15.55 2.08 9.49
C GLU A 65 -17.06 2.15 9.39
#